data_c22b8a1699cf13d7cfb74e69a0e1a7f9
#
_entry.id   c22b8a1699cf13d7cfb74e69a0e1a7f9
#
_cell.length_a   1.000
_cell.length_b   1.000
_cell.length_c   1.000
_cell.angle_alpha   90.00
_cell.angle_beta   90.00
_cell.angle_gamma   90.00
#
_symmetry.space_group_name_H-M   'P 1'
#
loop_
_entity.id
_entity.type
_entity.pdbx_description
1 polymer ?
#
loop_
_entity_poly.entity_id
_entity_poly.type
_entity_poly.pdbx_seq_one_letter_code
_entity_poly.pdbx_strand_id
1 'polypeptide(L)'
;MNYDKLMRKCFNLAKKGHTSPNPMVGCVVLDESGNIISQGYHKKYGENHAERDALLKLKNGEERNGTLIVNLEPCNHYGKTPPCSDLIVERGIKKVIISNKDPNPVASGGIQKLENAGIAVVTGVLEDEGKKLNEVFFTNIIKDRPFIVLKTASTLDGKISTKNGDSKWITSDKARDCAHKLRKKYDCILTSSSTVLADNPQMKHYKKNCIHEFVRFDAGIVQPKNYVSLCRSRWNSMWFFLKRRFG
;
A
#
# COMPACT_ATOMS: atom_id res chain seq x y z
N MET A 1 -27.76 2.90 9.23
CA MET A 1 -26.73 1.97 8.68
C MET A 1 -25.38 2.32 9.27
N ASN A 2 -24.59 1.33 9.72
CA ASN A 2 -23.27 1.59 10.34
C ASN A 2 -22.18 1.53 9.26
N TYR A 3 -21.81 2.69 8.69
CA TYR A 3 -20.80 2.78 7.63
C TYR A 3 -19.39 2.44 8.12
N ASP A 4 -19.06 2.67 9.38
CA ASP A 4 -17.75 2.34 9.95
C ASP A 4 -17.50 0.83 9.91
N LYS A 5 -18.50 0.02 10.30
CA LYS A 5 -18.41 -1.43 10.24
C LYS A 5 -18.21 -1.94 8.81
N LEU A 6 -18.91 -1.34 7.84
CA LEU A 6 -18.79 -1.68 6.42
C LEU A 6 -17.46 -1.23 5.83
N MET A 7 -16.96 -0.05 6.23
CA MET A 7 -15.64 0.44 5.80
C MET A 7 -14.50 -0.43 6.34
N ARG A 8 -14.56 -0.87 7.61
CA ARG A 8 -13.60 -1.85 8.14
C ARG A 8 -13.64 -3.19 7.39
N LYS A 9 -14.81 -3.58 6.86
CA LYS A 9 -14.90 -4.73 5.97
C LYS A 9 -14.15 -4.49 4.65
N CYS A 10 -14.27 -3.28 4.06
CA CYS A 10 -13.46 -2.89 2.90
C CYS A 10 -11.96 -2.94 3.19
N PHE A 11 -11.50 -2.43 4.35
CA PHE A 11 -10.10 -2.53 4.75
C PHE A 11 -9.61 -3.98 4.88
N ASN A 12 -10.44 -4.88 5.42
CA ASN A 12 -10.09 -6.29 5.55
C ASN A 12 -10.02 -7.00 4.19
N LEU A 13 -10.88 -6.63 3.25
CA LEU A 13 -10.83 -7.10 1.86
C LEU A 13 -9.55 -6.58 1.18
N ALA A 14 -9.26 -5.29 1.30
CA ALA A 14 -8.10 -4.64 0.72
C ALA A 14 -6.77 -5.32 1.11
N LYS A 15 -6.64 -5.74 2.37
CA LYS A 15 -5.43 -6.44 2.90
C LYS A 15 -5.16 -7.79 2.23
N LYS A 16 -6.11 -8.38 1.49
CA LYS A 16 -5.92 -9.63 0.75
C LYS A 16 -5.15 -9.44 -0.56
N GLY A 17 -5.08 -8.20 -1.06
CA GLY A 17 -4.42 -7.87 -2.32
C GLY A 17 -2.90 -7.75 -2.20
N HIS A 18 -2.21 -8.02 -3.31
CA HIS A 18 -0.79 -7.78 -3.52
C HIS A 18 -0.61 -6.77 -4.66
N THR A 19 -0.89 -5.51 -4.37
CA THR A 19 -1.20 -4.49 -5.37
C THR A 19 -0.04 -3.56 -5.73
N SER A 20 1.09 -3.61 -4.99
CA SER A 20 2.23 -2.71 -5.26
C SER A 20 2.55 -2.62 -6.78
N PRO A 21 2.69 -1.41 -7.33
CA PRO A 21 2.72 -0.07 -6.73
C PRO A 21 1.35 0.55 -6.41
N ASN A 22 0.25 -0.07 -6.81
CA ASN A 22 -1.10 0.44 -6.59
C ASN A 22 -1.51 0.37 -5.10
N PRO A 23 -2.49 1.20 -4.67
CA PRO A 23 -3.05 1.11 -3.34
C PRO A 23 -3.82 -0.19 -3.11
N MET A 24 -3.94 -0.59 -1.86
CA MET A 24 -4.82 -1.65 -1.43
C MET A 24 -6.25 -1.12 -1.35
N VAL A 25 -7.15 -1.66 -2.18
CA VAL A 25 -8.54 -1.22 -2.26
C VAL A 25 -9.49 -2.41 -2.07
N GLY A 26 -10.52 -2.19 -1.27
CA GLY A 26 -11.62 -3.12 -1.06
C GLY A 26 -12.96 -2.41 -1.22
N CYS A 27 -13.95 -3.12 -1.71
CA CYS A 27 -15.26 -2.60 -2.02
C CYS A 27 -16.35 -3.54 -1.50
N VAL A 28 -17.44 -2.95 -1.02
CA VAL A 28 -18.68 -3.64 -0.64
C VAL A 28 -19.85 -2.97 -1.36
N VAL A 29 -20.74 -3.77 -1.94
CA VAL A 29 -21.94 -3.29 -2.63
C VAL A 29 -23.15 -3.75 -1.85
N LEU A 30 -24.06 -2.82 -1.60
CA LEU A 30 -25.35 -3.06 -0.97
C LEU A 30 -26.47 -2.85 -1.98
N ASP A 31 -27.55 -3.62 -1.81
CA ASP A 31 -28.82 -3.36 -2.49
C ASP A 31 -29.53 -2.11 -1.93
N GLU A 32 -30.68 -1.77 -2.48
CA GLU A 32 -31.53 -0.65 -2.02
C GLU A 32 -32.01 -0.85 -0.57
N SER A 33 -32.20 -2.09 -0.13
CA SER A 33 -32.59 -2.45 1.24
C SER A 33 -31.43 -2.40 2.24
N GLY A 34 -30.19 -2.24 1.77
CA GLY A 34 -28.99 -2.18 2.62
C GLY A 34 -28.35 -3.54 2.92
N ASN A 35 -28.73 -4.60 2.22
CA ASN A 35 -28.10 -5.91 2.34
C ASN A 35 -26.82 -5.95 1.50
N ILE A 36 -25.80 -6.65 1.99
CA ILE A 36 -24.57 -6.86 1.21
C ILE A 36 -24.83 -7.87 0.11
N ILE A 37 -24.76 -7.44 -1.14
CA ILE A 37 -24.98 -8.29 -2.32
C ILE A 37 -23.68 -8.67 -3.03
N SER A 38 -22.61 -7.86 -2.88
CA SER A 38 -21.30 -8.19 -3.45
C SER A 38 -20.14 -7.59 -2.68
N GLN A 39 -18.95 -8.14 -2.91
CA GLN A 39 -17.70 -7.69 -2.33
C GLN A 39 -16.58 -7.91 -3.35
N GLY A 40 -15.65 -6.95 -3.39
CA GLY A 40 -14.48 -7.00 -4.26
C GLY A 40 -13.23 -6.44 -3.59
N TYR A 41 -12.08 -6.73 -4.16
CA TYR A 41 -10.82 -6.11 -3.78
C TYR A 41 -9.84 -6.12 -4.95
N HIS A 42 -8.95 -5.16 -4.97
CA HIS A 42 -7.87 -5.13 -5.96
C HIS A 42 -6.88 -6.25 -5.64
N LYS A 43 -6.80 -7.26 -6.49
CA LYS A 43 -6.01 -8.48 -6.23
C LYS A 43 -4.53 -8.25 -6.52
N LYS A 44 -4.23 -7.67 -7.70
CA LYS A 44 -2.87 -7.52 -8.21
C LYS A 44 -2.81 -6.34 -9.18
N TYR A 45 -1.64 -5.70 -9.26
CA TYR A 45 -1.35 -4.68 -10.27
C TYR A 45 -1.73 -5.13 -11.68
N GLY A 46 -2.53 -4.31 -12.36
CA GLY A 46 -3.00 -4.54 -13.73
C GLY A 46 -4.29 -5.37 -13.86
N GLU A 47 -4.80 -5.92 -12.75
CA GLU A 47 -6.11 -6.58 -12.69
C GLU A 47 -7.22 -5.59 -12.31
N ASN A 48 -8.47 -6.08 -12.25
CA ASN A 48 -9.63 -5.26 -11.91
C ASN A 48 -9.45 -4.54 -10.57
N HIS A 49 -9.89 -3.29 -10.53
CA HIS A 49 -10.03 -2.53 -9.29
C HIS A 49 -11.16 -3.13 -8.43
N ALA A 50 -11.18 -2.79 -7.14
CA ALA A 50 -12.10 -3.38 -6.17
C ALA A 50 -13.57 -3.19 -6.54
N GLU A 51 -13.94 -2.01 -7.03
CA GLU A 51 -15.28 -1.66 -7.47
C GLU A 51 -15.70 -2.53 -8.65
N ARG A 52 -14.81 -2.65 -9.64
CA ARG A 52 -15.03 -3.49 -10.82
C ARG A 52 -15.09 -4.98 -10.44
N ASP A 53 -14.21 -5.45 -9.54
CA ASP A 53 -14.26 -6.84 -9.03
C ASP A 53 -15.56 -7.13 -8.26
N ALA A 54 -16.13 -6.13 -7.58
CA ALA A 54 -17.42 -6.29 -6.89
C ALA A 54 -18.60 -6.25 -7.86
N LEU A 55 -18.66 -5.22 -8.72
CA LEU A 55 -19.82 -4.98 -9.59
C LEU A 55 -19.98 -6.04 -10.68
N LEU A 56 -18.87 -6.54 -11.26
CA LEU A 56 -18.93 -7.55 -12.31
C LEU A 56 -19.37 -8.95 -11.84
N LYS A 57 -19.46 -9.18 -10.54
CA LYS A 57 -20.02 -10.42 -9.96
C LYS A 57 -21.56 -10.42 -9.92
N LEU A 58 -22.16 -9.25 -10.02
CA LEU A 58 -23.60 -9.06 -9.96
C LEU A 58 -24.22 -9.14 -11.36
N LYS A 59 -25.42 -9.66 -11.45
CA LYS A 59 -26.25 -9.50 -12.64
C LYS A 59 -26.61 -8.03 -12.77
N ASN A 60 -26.70 -7.54 -14.00
CA ASN A 60 -26.97 -6.12 -14.23
C ASN A 60 -28.34 -5.72 -13.63
N GLY A 61 -28.32 -4.71 -12.77
CA GLY A 61 -29.52 -4.16 -12.10
C GLY A 61 -29.73 -4.59 -10.65
N GLU A 62 -29.02 -5.62 -10.15
CA GLU A 62 -29.16 -6.05 -8.74
C GLU A 62 -28.67 -4.96 -7.76
N GLU A 63 -27.73 -4.13 -8.19
CA GLU A 63 -27.11 -3.03 -7.44
C GLU A 63 -27.82 -1.68 -7.65
N ARG A 64 -28.81 -1.61 -8.53
CA ARG A 64 -29.52 -0.36 -8.86
C ARG A 64 -30.13 0.27 -7.60
N ASN A 65 -30.02 1.59 -7.48
CA ASN A 65 -30.39 2.38 -6.31
C ASN A 65 -29.63 2.00 -5.01
N GLY A 66 -28.73 1.07 -5.08
CA GLY A 66 -27.94 0.59 -3.93
C GLY A 66 -26.83 1.56 -3.50
N THR A 67 -26.02 1.09 -2.56
CA THR A 67 -24.88 1.84 -2.01
C THR A 67 -23.58 1.09 -2.26
N LEU A 68 -22.57 1.79 -2.77
CA LEU A 68 -21.21 1.27 -2.90
C LEU A 68 -20.32 1.88 -1.80
N ILE A 69 -19.58 1.04 -1.08
CA ILE A 69 -18.62 1.45 -0.05
C ILE A 69 -17.22 1.05 -0.52
N VAL A 70 -16.29 2.01 -0.52
CA VAL A 70 -14.91 1.79 -0.99
C VAL A 70 -13.92 2.63 -0.16
N ASN A 71 -12.74 2.08 0.11
CA ASN A 71 -11.78 2.76 0.97
C ASN A 71 -10.90 3.83 0.26
N LEU A 72 -11.01 3.96 -1.04
CA LEU A 72 -10.33 5.01 -1.82
C LEU A 72 -11.27 5.53 -2.90
N GLU A 73 -11.12 6.79 -3.27
CA GLU A 73 -11.87 7.43 -4.35
C GLU A 73 -11.84 6.58 -5.62
N PRO A 74 -12.99 6.26 -6.25
CA PRO A 74 -13.05 5.56 -7.53
C PRO A 74 -12.33 6.35 -8.62
N CYS A 75 -11.45 5.70 -9.35
CA CYS A 75 -10.64 6.35 -10.38
C CYS A 75 -11.49 6.91 -11.53
N ASN A 76 -11.00 8.03 -12.12
CA ASN A 76 -11.63 8.71 -13.26
C ASN A 76 -10.68 8.83 -14.47
N HIS A 77 -9.77 7.90 -14.66
CA HIS A 77 -8.87 7.89 -15.80
C HIS A 77 -8.88 6.54 -16.50
N TYR A 78 -8.57 6.54 -17.79
CA TYR A 78 -8.32 5.33 -18.57
C TYR A 78 -6.88 4.87 -18.33
N GLY A 79 -6.74 3.78 -17.60
CA GLY A 79 -5.46 3.11 -17.38
C GLY A 79 -5.44 1.76 -18.08
N LYS A 80 -5.02 0.70 -17.37
CA LYS A 80 -5.14 -0.68 -17.85
C LYS A 80 -6.58 -1.18 -17.85
N THR A 81 -7.44 -0.54 -17.07
CA THR A 81 -8.88 -0.77 -17.00
C THR A 81 -9.62 0.55 -17.21
N PRO A 82 -10.85 0.52 -17.75
CA PRO A 82 -11.69 1.71 -17.82
C PRO A 82 -11.99 2.30 -16.43
N PRO A 83 -12.34 3.60 -16.34
CA PRO A 83 -12.63 4.28 -15.08
C PRO A 83 -13.68 3.55 -14.24
N CYS A 84 -13.45 3.42 -12.93
CA CYS A 84 -14.44 2.85 -12.02
C CYS A 84 -15.64 3.77 -11.83
N SER A 85 -15.43 5.09 -11.89
CA SER A 85 -16.51 6.09 -11.84
C SER A 85 -17.55 5.88 -12.95
N ASP A 86 -17.12 5.56 -14.18
CA ASP A 86 -18.04 5.28 -15.28
C ASP A 86 -18.90 4.05 -15.01
N LEU A 87 -18.27 2.97 -14.55
CA LEU A 87 -19.00 1.73 -14.25
C LEU A 87 -20.01 1.95 -13.11
N ILE A 88 -19.69 2.73 -12.09
CA ILE A 88 -20.59 3.04 -10.97
C ILE A 88 -21.82 3.79 -11.47
N VAL A 89 -21.64 4.77 -12.35
CA VAL A 89 -22.75 5.54 -12.98
C VAL A 89 -23.60 4.61 -13.86
N GLU A 90 -22.98 3.83 -14.74
CA GLU A 90 -23.65 2.88 -15.65
C GLU A 90 -24.51 1.88 -14.89
N ARG A 91 -24.02 1.40 -13.76
CA ARG A 91 -24.71 0.39 -12.93
C ARG A 91 -25.84 0.98 -12.06
N GLY A 92 -26.05 2.29 -12.09
CA GLY A 92 -27.17 2.96 -11.41
C GLY A 92 -27.07 2.94 -9.88
N ILE A 93 -25.86 2.93 -9.33
CA ILE A 93 -25.60 3.14 -7.90
C ILE A 93 -26.12 4.52 -7.50
N LYS A 94 -26.83 4.62 -6.38
CA LYS A 94 -27.41 5.89 -5.90
C LYS A 94 -26.52 6.60 -4.88
N LYS A 95 -25.68 5.86 -4.15
CA LYS A 95 -24.85 6.39 -3.09
C LYS A 95 -23.46 5.75 -3.05
N VAL A 96 -22.42 6.56 -2.86
CA VAL A 96 -21.04 6.07 -2.70
C VAL A 96 -20.46 6.60 -1.39
N ILE A 97 -19.90 5.69 -0.58
CA ILE A 97 -19.25 5.98 0.69
C ILE A 97 -17.75 5.74 0.53
N ILE A 98 -16.95 6.77 0.79
CA ILE A 98 -15.50 6.77 0.54
C ILE A 98 -14.76 7.06 1.85
N SER A 99 -13.67 6.31 2.12
CA SER A 99 -12.78 6.63 3.23
C SER A 99 -11.86 7.80 2.86
N ASN A 100 -11.03 7.63 1.85
CA ASN A 100 -10.02 8.61 1.47
C ASN A 100 -10.21 9.09 0.03
N LYS A 101 -9.96 10.39 -0.21
CA LYS A 101 -9.75 10.92 -1.56
C LYS A 101 -8.45 10.40 -2.13
N ASP A 102 -8.38 10.21 -3.46
CA ASP A 102 -7.14 9.82 -4.12
C ASP A 102 -6.20 11.04 -4.22
N PRO A 103 -4.99 10.98 -3.63
CA PRO A 103 -4.03 12.06 -3.72
C PRO A 103 -3.35 12.15 -5.10
N ASN A 104 -3.54 11.15 -5.96
CA ASN A 104 -2.95 11.11 -7.29
C ASN A 104 -3.78 11.96 -8.27
N PRO A 105 -3.25 13.11 -8.75
CA PRO A 105 -4.01 14.00 -9.63
C PRO A 105 -4.42 13.35 -10.97
N VAL A 106 -3.71 12.30 -11.39
CA VAL A 106 -4.07 11.55 -12.62
C VAL A 106 -5.29 10.66 -12.41
N ALA A 107 -5.46 10.11 -11.20
CA ALA A 107 -6.54 9.15 -10.89
C ALA A 107 -7.77 9.80 -10.26
N SER A 108 -7.60 10.98 -9.64
CA SER A 108 -8.66 11.72 -8.95
C SER A 108 -9.74 12.26 -9.88
N GLY A 109 -10.78 12.86 -9.30
CA GLY A 109 -11.93 13.43 -10.02
C GLY A 109 -13.12 12.48 -10.15
N GLY A 110 -13.03 11.29 -9.58
CA GLY A 110 -14.13 10.34 -9.52
C GLY A 110 -15.29 10.87 -8.67
N ILE A 111 -15.00 11.52 -7.54
CA ILE A 111 -16.01 12.13 -6.67
C ILE A 111 -16.84 13.15 -7.47
N GLN A 112 -16.19 14.10 -8.11
CA GLN A 112 -16.87 15.13 -8.90
C GLN A 112 -17.73 14.54 -10.02
N LYS A 113 -17.22 13.49 -10.68
CA LYS A 113 -17.99 12.81 -11.73
C LYS A 113 -19.22 12.10 -11.19
N LEU A 114 -19.14 11.45 -10.06
CA LEU A 114 -20.26 10.78 -9.40
C LEU A 114 -21.32 11.79 -8.95
N GLU A 115 -20.90 12.91 -8.34
CA GLU A 115 -21.79 14.01 -7.94
C GLU A 115 -22.49 14.63 -9.14
N ASN A 116 -21.78 14.91 -10.24
CA ASN A 116 -22.35 15.43 -11.48
C ASN A 116 -23.38 14.46 -12.12
N ALA A 117 -23.24 13.16 -11.86
CA ALA A 117 -24.20 12.15 -12.28
C ALA A 117 -25.41 11.98 -11.31
N GLY A 118 -25.51 12.84 -10.28
CA GLY A 118 -26.59 12.79 -9.29
C GLY A 118 -26.44 11.72 -8.22
N ILE A 119 -25.25 11.14 -8.08
CA ILE A 119 -24.93 10.13 -7.05
C ILE A 119 -24.56 10.84 -5.74
N ALA A 120 -25.20 10.46 -4.63
CA ALA A 120 -24.84 10.99 -3.31
C ALA A 120 -23.47 10.45 -2.86
N VAL A 121 -22.52 11.34 -2.60
CA VAL A 121 -21.17 10.96 -2.16
C VAL A 121 -20.92 11.38 -0.71
N VAL A 122 -20.43 10.46 0.12
CA VAL A 122 -19.97 10.71 1.49
C VAL A 122 -18.50 10.34 1.59
N THR A 123 -17.66 11.26 2.04
CA THR A 123 -16.22 11.07 2.17
C THR A 123 -15.75 11.15 3.63
N GLY A 124 -14.55 10.64 3.92
CA GLY A 124 -13.93 10.79 5.23
C GLY A 124 -14.30 9.70 6.25
N VAL A 125 -14.99 8.63 5.84
CA VAL A 125 -15.36 7.55 6.76
C VAL A 125 -14.12 6.74 7.14
N LEU A 126 -13.72 6.81 8.42
CA LEU A 126 -12.49 6.21 8.96
C LEU A 126 -11.22 6.60 8.18
N GLU A 127 -11.12 7.88 7.85
CA GLU A 127 -10.06 8.42 6.98
C GLU A 127 -8.66 8.07 7.47
N ASP A 128 -8.40 8.17 8.78
CA ASP A 128 -7.08 7.88 9.37
C ASP A 128 -6.72 6.39 9.29
N GLU A 129 -7.70 5.51 9.50
CA GLU A 129 -7.50 4.05 9.32
C GLU A 129 -7.18 3.74 7.84
N GLY A 130 -7.84 4.40 6.91
CA GLY A 130 -7.61 4.26 5.48
C GLY A 130 -6.23 4.79 5.03
N LYS A 131 -5.81 5.96 5.55
CA LYS A 131 -4.45 6.50 5.34
C LYS A 131 -3.39 5.55 5.86
N LYS A 132 -3.57 5.00 7.07
CA LYS A 132 -2.64 4.05 7.66
C LYS A 132 -2.56 2.74 6.87
N LEU A 133 -3.67 2.25 6.33
CA LEU A 133 -3.69 1.07 5.47
C LEU A 133 -2.83 1.26 4.22
N ASN A 134 -2.92 2.43 3.60
CA ASN A 134 -2.24 2.79 2.36
C ASN A 134 -1.07 3.78 2.56
N GLU A 135 -0.41 3.76 3.74
CA GLU A 135 0.63 4.72 4.11
C GLU A 135 1.79 4.80 3.09
N VAL A 136 2.16 3.66 2.50
CA VAL A 136 3.17 3.58 1.44
C VAL A 136 2.73 4.38 0.22
N PHE A 137 1.52 4.12 -0.27
CA PHE A 137 0.95 4.81 -1.43
C PHE A 137 0.83 6.32 -1.21
N PHE A 138 0.22 6.72 -0.08
CA PHE A 138 0.08 8.14 0.26
C PHE A 138 1.44 8.84 0.41
N THR A 139 2.42 8.18 1.03
CA THR A 139 3.77 8.76 1.16
C THR A 139 4.41 8.97 -0.21
N ASN A 140 4.31 7.99 -1.10
CA ASN A 140 4.91 8.07 -2.43
C ASN A 140 4.30 9.21 -3.25
N ILE A 141 2.96 9.30 -3.27
CA ILE A 141 2.27 10.31 -4.10
C ILE A 141 2.41 11.72 -3.50
N ILE A 142 2.18 11.89 -2.18
CA ILE A 142 2.16 13.21 -1.56
C ILE A 142 3.57 13.76 -1.33
N LYS A 143 4.52 12.90 -0.89
CA LYS A 143 5.87 13.32 -0.54
C LYS A 143 6.88 13.11 -1.66
N ASP A 144 6.46 12.51 -2.76
CA ASP A 144 7.29 12.25 -3.93
C ASP A 144 8.61 11.53 -3.59
N ARG A 145 8.55 10.56 -2.68
CA ARG A 145 9.69 9.75 -2.24
C ARG A 145 9.24 8.36 -1.81
N PRO A 146 10.13 7.36 -1.82
CA PRO A 146 9.81 6.03 -1.32
C PRO A 146 9.47 6.06 0.18
N PHE A 147 8.61 5.14 0.60
CA PHE A 147 8.35 4.89 2.00
C PHE A 147 9.52 4.10 2.60
N ILE A 148 10.13 4.64 3.64
CA ILE A 148 11.34 4.09 4.24
C ILE A 148 11.05 3.55 5.63
N VAL A 149 11.42 2.30 5.87
CA VAL A 149 11.35 1.67 7.19
C VAL A 149 12.76 1.34 7.68
N LEU A 150 13.13 1.91 8.79
CA LEU A 150 14.37 1.60 9.48
C LEU A 150 14.15 0.45 10.47
N LYS A 151 14.89 -0.65 10.32
CA LYS A 151 14.93 -1.75 11.28
C LYS A 151 16.29 -1.78 11.97
N THR A 152 16.28 -1.67 13.28
CA THR A 152 17.45 -1.84 14.13
C THR A 152 17.28 -3.09 15.02
N ALA A 153 18.38 -3.66 15.46
CA ALA A 153 18.43 -4.62 16.54
C ALA A 153 19.47 -4.14 17.55
N SER A 154 19.07 -3.93 18.79
CA SER A 154 19.95 -3.43 19.85
C SER A 154 19.67 -4.14 21.17
N THR A 155 20.64 -4.13 22.05
CA THR A 155 20.47 -4.46 23.46
C THR A 155 19.65 -3.38 24.18
N LEU A 156 19.27 -3.60 25.44
CA LEU A 156 18.51 -2.61 26.23
C LEU A 156 19.30 -1.31 26.44
N ASP A 157 20.64 -1.39 26.53
CA ASP A 157 21.54 -0.23 26.62
C ASP A 157 21.92 0.35 25.22
N GLY A 158 21.23 -0.04 24.16
CA GLY A 158 21.36 0.53 22.84
C GLY A 158 22.56 0.04 22.02
N LYS A 159 23.27 -1.02 22.46
CA LYS A 159 24.40 -1.57 21.71
C LYS A 159 23.93 -2.46 20.56
N ILE A 160 24.61 -2.39 19.42
CA ILE A 160 24.32 -3.17 18.22
C ILE A 160 25.30 -4.32 17.99
N SER A 161 26.38 -4.35 18.74
CA SER A 161 27.39 -5.41 18.74
C SER A 161 28.28 -5.33 20.01
N THR A 162 29.02 -6.39 20.30
CA THR A 162 30.10 -6.37 21.29
C THR A 162 31.29 -5.52 20.81
N LYS A 163 32.28 -5.27 21.71
CA LYS A 163 33.53 -4.59 21.33
C LYS A 163 34.28 -5.33 20.20
N ASN A 164 34.17 -6.63 20.14
CA ASN A 164 34.79 -7.48 19.11
C ASN A 164 33.96 -7.55 17.81
N GLY A 165 32.84 -6.83 17.73
CA GLY A 165 31.98 -6.81 16.55
C GLY A 165 30.94 -7.93 16.49
N ASP A 166 30.86 -8.77 17.50
CA ASP A 166 29.90 -9.88 17.55
C ASP A 166 28.48 -9.36 17.78
N SER A 167 27.53 -9.78 16.97
CA SER A 167 26.11 -9.33 17.02
C SER A 167 25.10 -10.48 16.98
N LYS A 168 25.57 -11.72 17.06
CA LYS A 168 24.73 -12.93 16.99
C LYS A 168 24.64 -13.58 18.37
N TRP A 169 23.47 -13.64 19.06
CA TRP A 169 22.18 -13.05 18.63
C TRP A 169 21.73 -12.04 19.70
N ILE A 170 21.45 -10.80 19.29
CA ILE A 170 20.98 -9.76 20.21
C ILE A 170 19.49 -9.94 20.50
N THR A 171 18.72 -10.43 19.53
CA THR A 171 17.28 -10.59 19.63
C THR A 171 16.85 -12.03 19.55
N SER A 172 15.70 -12.36 20.14
CA SER A 172 15.13 -13.72 20.18
C SER A 172 14.76 -14.22 18.77
N ASP A 173 14.60 -15.55 18.65
CA ASP A 173 14.12 -16.19 17.41
C ASP A 173 12.80 -15.61 16.93
N LYS A 174 11.84 -15.40 17.85
CA LYS A 174 10.54 -14.77 17.53
C LYS A 174 10.69 -13.38 16.92
N ALA A 175 11.61 -12.58 17.44
CA ALA A 175 11.88 -11.23 16.91
C ALA A 175 12.53 -11.31 15.51
N ARG A 176 13.43 -12.28 15.28
CA ARG A 176 14.02 -12.51 13.96
C ARG A 176 12.99 -12.98 12.94
N ASP A 177 12.07 -13.88 13.32
CA ASP A 177 10.96 -14.31 12.46
C ASP A 177 10.04 -13.17 12.10
N CYS A 178 9.75 -12.27 13.06
CA CYS A 178 8.98 -11.06 12.80
C CYS A 178 9.70 -10.16 11.78
N ALA A 179 11.01 -9.97 11.91
CA ALA A 179 11.82 -9.23 10.96
C ALA A 179 11.80 -9.87 9.55
N HIS A 180 11.84 -11.20 9.46
CA HIS A 180 11.69 -11.91 8.18
C HIS A 180 10.31 -11.71 7.54
N LYS A 181 9.24 -11.72 8.34
CA LYS A 181 7.88 -11.40 7.85
C LYS A 181 7.77 -9.96 7.36
N LEU A 182 8.39 -9.00 8.06
CA LEU A 182 8.44 -7.61 7.64
C LEU A 182 9.16 -7.43 6.30
N ARG A 183 10.28 -8.11 6.07
CA ARG A 183 11.01 -8.06 4.79
C ARG A 183 10.12 -8.38 3.58
N LYS A 184 9.17 -9.29 3.72
CA LYS A 184 8.24 -9.69 2.64
C LYS A 184 7.26 -8.59 2.23
N LYS A 185 7.05 -7.57 3.09
CA LYS A 185 6.10 -6.49 2.82
C LYS A 185 6.66 -5.41 1.90
N TYR A 186 7.99 -5.27 1.84
CA TYR A 186 8.64 -4.17 1.15
C TYR A 186 9.24 -4.63 -0.18
N ASP A 187 9.33 -3.70 -1.13
CA ASP A 187 9.78 -3.99 -2.49
C ASP A 187 11.30 -4.11 -2.57
N CYS A 188 12.03 -3.45 -1.65
CA CYS A 188 13.49 -3.43 -1.64
C CYS A 188 14.04 -3.46 -0.21
N ILE A 189 15.25 -4.04 -0.04
CA ILE A 189 16.03 -3.98 1.19
C ILE A 189 17.35 -3.30 0.88
N LEU A 190 17.67 -2.28 1.68
CA LEU A 190 18.95 -1.60 1.65
C LEU A 190 19.83 -2.05 2.82
N THR A 191 21.09 -2.33 2.54
CA THR A 191 22.11 -2.65 3.54
C THR A 191 23.44 -1.99 3.17
N SER A 192 24.38 -1.88 4.11
CA SER A 192 25.71 -1.34 3.84
C SER A 192 26.67 -2.39 3.30
N SER A 193 27.67 -1.96 2.52
CA SER A 193 28.76 -2.83 2.09
C SER A 193 29.51 -3.46 3.28
N SER A 194 29.74 -2.71 4.36
CA SER A 194 30.35 -3.22 5.59
C SER A 194 29.56 -4.37 6.21
N THR A 195 28.21 -4.28 6.22
CA THR A 195 27.36 -5.39 6.70
C THR A 195 27.47 -6.62 5.79
N VAL A 196 27.54 -6.42 4.48
CA VAL A 196 27.70 -7.53 3.53
C VAL A 196 29.03 -8.22 3.74
N LEU A 197 30.12 -7.49 3.86
CA LEU A 197 31.47 -8.03 4.06
C LEU A 197 31.63 -8.74 5.42
N ALA A 198 31.03 -8.18 6.49
CA ALA A 198 31.16 -8.74 7.83
C ALA A 198 30.27 -9.96 8.09
N ASP A 199 29.04 -9.94 7.58
CA ASP A 199 28.00 -10.92 7.96
C ASP A 199 27.68 -11.91 6.86
N ASN A 200 28.11 -11.65 5.60
CA ASN A 200 27.71 -12.42 4.40
C ASN A 200 26.21 -12.82 4.46
N PRO A 201 25.30 -11.84 4.58
CA PRO A 201 23.90 -12.11 4.92
C PRO A 201 23.21 -12.86 3.78
N GLN A 202 22.52 -13.95 4.14
CA GLN A 202 21.66 -14.63 3.18
C GLN A 202 20.43 -13.73 2.91
N MET A 203 20.45 -13.07 1.77
CA MET A 203 19.38 -12.18 1.34
C MET A 203 18.20 -12.99 0.75
N LYS A 204 17.70 -14.02 1.46
CA LYS A 204 16.55 -14.83 1.05
C LYS A 204 15.23 -14.07 1.26
N HIS A 205 14.25 -14.33 0.40
CA HIS A 205 12.89 -13.78 0.41
C HIS A 205 12.64 -12.48 -0.39
N TYR A 206 13.32 -12.32 -1.50
CA TYR A 206 12.98 -11.27 -2.46
C TYR A 206 11.92 -11.73 -3.46
N LYS A 207 11.04 -10.82 -3.88
CA LYS A 207 10.27 -11.00 -5.11
C LYS A 207 11.28 -11.18 -6.26
N LYS A 208 11.04 -12.13 -7.16
CA LYS A 208 11.96 -12.54 -8.27
C LYS A 208 12.54 -11.41 -9.13
N ASN A 209 12.09 -10.17 -8.97
CA ASN A 209 12.48 -9.02 -9.79
C ASN A 209 13.28 -7.96 -9.01
N CYS A 210 13.74 -8.25 -7.78
CA CYS A 210 14.62 -7.34 -7.05
C CYS A 210 16.04 -7.49 -7.59
N ILE A 211 16.50 -6.52 -8.34
CA ILE A 211 17.90 -6.39 -8.74
C ILE A 211 18.67 -5.99 -7.48
N HIS A 212 19.69 -6.75 -7.12
CA HIS A 212 20.63 -6.40 -6.06
C HIS A 212 21.56 -5.29 -6.58
N GLU A 213 21.11 -4.06 -6.59
CA GLU A 213 22.01 -2.93 -6.73
C GLU A 213 22.63 -2.64 -5.35
N PHE A 214 23.88 -3.06 -5.17
CA PHE A 214 24.69 -2.62 -4.05
C PHE A 214 25.04 -1.16 -4.28
N VAL A 215 24.34 -0.25 -3.61
CA VAL A 215 24.75 1.15 -3.58
C VAL A 215 25.93 1.23 -2.62
N ARG A 216 27.14 1.36 -3.17
CA ARG A 216 28.35 1.61 -2.40
C ARG A 216 28.29 3.02 -1.86
N PHE A 217 28.14 3.15 -0.56
CA PHE A 217 28.30 4.41 0.14
C PHE A 217 29.79 4.55 0.49
N ASP A 218 30.58 5.11 -0.41
CA ASP A 218 31.89 5.60 -0.05
C ASP A 218 31.70 6.83 0.83
N ALA A 219 32.58 6.98 1.84
CA ALA A 219 32.52 8.04 2.85
C ALA A 219 32.76 9.42 2.25
N GLY A 220 31.74 9.99 1.61
CA GLY A 220 31.80 11.32 1.02
C GLY A 220 30.65 11.54 0.06
N ILE A 221 29.59 12.13 0.54
CA ILE A 221 28.57 12.85 -0.23
C ILE A 221 27.76 11.97 -1.19
N VAL A 222 26.83 11.23 -0.66
CA VAL A 222 25.66 10.82 -1.46
C VAL A 222 24.70 12.00 -1.53
N GLN A 223 24.58 12.59 -2.71
CA GLN A 223 23.56 13.59 -2.98
C GLN A 223 22.17 12.89 -2.86
N PRO A 224 21.28 13.31 -1.95
CA PRO A 224 19.97 12.68 -1.75
C PRO A 224 19.15 12.60 -3.04
N LYS A 225 19.37 13.51 -3.98
CA LYS A 225 18.66 13.58 -5.27
C LYS A 225 18.90 12.38 -6.18
N ASN A 226 20.12 11.87 -6.27
CA ASN A 226 20.45 10.74 -7.17
C ASN A 226 19.91 9.41 -6.62
N TYR A 227 19.88 9.28 -5.31
CA TYR A 227 19.36 8.11 -4.63
C TYR A 227 17.82 8.01 -4.72
N VAL A 228 17.14 9.15 -4.53
CA VAL A 228 15.69 9.26 -4.66
C VAL A 228 15.23 8.96 -6.09
N SER A 229 15.98 9.38 -7.12
CA SER A 229 15.61 9.12 -8.51
C SER A 229 15.70 7.64 -8.90
N LEU A 230 16.72 6.91 -8.42
CA LEU A 230 16.86 5.46 -8.63
C LEU A 230 15.76 4.66 -7.94
N CYS A 231 15.41 5.03 -6.70
CA CYS A 231 14.32 4.42 -5.96
C CYS A 231 12.95 4.78 -6.54
N ARG A 232 12.78 6.00 -7.05
CA ARG A 232 11.54 6.53 -7.62
C ARG A 232 11.09 5.80 -8.89
N SER A 233 12.02 5.39 -9.74
CA SER A 233 11.71 4.73 -11.01
C SER A 233 11.37 3.23 -10.87
N ARG A 234 11.74 2.59 -9.75
CA ARG A 234 11.65 1.13 -9.59
C ARG A 234 10.99 0.64 -8.29
N TRP A 235 10.93 1.46 -7.21
CA TRP A 235 10.57 0.99 -5.88
C TRP A 235 9.64 1.96 -5.14
N ASN A 236 8.52 1.49 -4.65
CA ASN A 236 7.58 2.28 -3.86
C ASN A 236 7.86 2.23 -2.37
N SER A 237 8.57 1.20 -1.91
CA SER A 237 8.93 1.05 -0.50
C SER A 237 10.30 0.42 -0.32
N MET A 238 11.06 0.92 0.64
CA MET A 238 12.40 0.47 0.97
C MET A 238 12.55 0.14 2.44
N TRP A 239 13.35 -0.85 2.72
CA TRP A 239 13.71 -1.25 4.06
C TRP A 239 15.22 -1.08 4.28
N PHE A 240 15.61 -0.30 5.30
CA PHE A 240 17.00 -0.03 5.61
C PHE A 240 17.53 -0.99 6.67
N PHE A 241 18.72 -1.55 6.40
CA PHE A 241 19.52 -2.27 7.36
C PHE A 241 20.75 -1.41 7.66
N LEU A 242 20.71 -0.62 8.73
CA LEU A 242 21.87 0.12 9.20
C LEU A 242 22.56 -0.69 10.31
N LYS A 243 23.78 -1.17 10.03
CA LYS A 243 24.74 -1.58 11.05
C LYS A 243 25.79 -0.46 11.11
N ARG A 244 25.67 0.43 12.08
CA ARG A 244 26.74 1.37 12.39
C ARG A 244 27.77 0.67 13.28
N ARG A 245 29.03 0.55 12.84
CA ARG A 245 30.15 0.41 13.75
C ARG A 245 30.41 1.81 14.32
N PHE A 246 30.30 1.95 15.63
CA PHE A 246 30.94 3.04 16.33
C PHE A 246 32.33 2.54 16.71
N GLY A 247 33.36 3.33 16.33
CA GLY A 247 34.70 3.18 16.84
C GLY A 247 34.78 3.51 18.34
#